data_ea32a6656c11f71f162fc475a8b7a759
#
_entry.id   ea32a6656c11f71f162fc475a8b7a759
#
_cell.length_a   1.000
_cell.length_b   1.000
_cell.length_c   1.000
_cell.angle_alpha   90.00
_cell.angle_beta   90.00
_cell.angle_gamma   90.00
#
_symmetry.space_group_name_H-M   'P 1'
#
loop_
_entity.id
_entity.type
_entity.pdbx_description
1 polymer ?
#
loop_
_entity_poly.entity_id
_entity_poly.type
_entity_poly.pdbx_seq_one_letter_code
_entity_poly.pdbx_strand_id
1 'polypeptide(L)'
;KAETMAENLQEYYKRMAEAIDTQLEQKGKAALFYPVGSGSGRIVWAWINAHPDAAVIWVVPGETRRGMRLEEAKRIGQEIPPRVQLIHCEDNTPQRCLELAKIRPACIILDGSREFTAFPCGERVRWLQRFSPQAKLLGLIDTDQPVSCCLAEAMFQGAGTFSISLAEALARGLVTPPAADTVLLWPAETALEEFRIQMKQWNAAGVPGVGEKVFTNLRRAVEKCGPALPRLREALPKGKQLVLCEDAAAMRRVTENLEALFGPDTEATILKDGWDQEMAVRFAASPARGVQVLVTVSTPSGLVRLAGMAGAVLVRSTGLEQNHRRMLARALALCGDTAPLVELNVSFAGLRNAEDLVQETERVGGTGFPLEEPYQACIRPARQLQRQLDAQWEQAFAAAKEAAAKGEINELPRGFTTEAGFGLGRWLELQRQIQAGEKPGRLTAEQAARLEKLGIAWKQ
;
A
#
# COMPACT_ATOMS: atom_id res chain seq x y z
N LYS A 1 -15.54 -26.24 9.27
CA LYS A 1 -15.25 -25.05 8.44
C LYS A 1 -13.74 -24.78 8.31
N ALA A 2 -12.96 -24.87 9.40
CA ALA A 2 -11.51 -24.64 9.35
C ALA A 2 -10.77 -25.72 8.54
N GLU A 3 -11.13 -26.99 8.70
CA GLU A 3 -10.58 -28.11 7.93
C GLU A 3 -10.90 -27.98 6.43
N THR A 4 -12.13 -27.65 6.07
CA THR A 4 -12.56 -27.44 4.67
C THR A 4 -11.85 -26.26 4.02
N MET A 5 -11.56 -25.17 4.78
CA MET A 5 -10.75 -24.04 4.30
C MET A 5 -9.28 -24.42 4.11
N ALA A 6 -8.70 -25.21 5.00
CA ALA A 6 -7.31 -25.64 4.91
C ALA A 6 -7.06 -26.56 3.69
N GLU A 7 -7.98 -27.48 3.42
CA GLU A 7 -7.94 -28.32 2.20
C GLU A 7 -8.06 -27.48 0.93
N ASN A 8 -8.93 -26.45 0.93
CA ASN A 8 -9.10 -25.56 -0.20
C ASN A 8 -7.84 -24.70 -0.45
N LEU A 9 -7.13 -24.30 0.59
CA LEU A 9 -5.88 -23.53 0.47
C LEU A 9 -4.73 -24.36 -0.09
N GLN A 10 -4.59 -25.61 0.33
CA GLN A 10 -3.56 -26.51 -0.21
C GLN A 10 -3.79 -26.78 -1.70
N GLU A 11 -5.02 -27.04 -2.10
CA GLU A 11 -5.39 -27.22 -3.50
C GLU A 11 -5.13 -25.93 -4.32
N TYR A 12 -5.41 -24.76 -3.73
CA TYR A 12 -5.09 -23.48 -4.35
C TYR A 12 -3.57 -23.33 -4.59
N TYR A 13 -2.74 -23.61 -3.58
CA TYR A 13 -1.27 -23.51 -3.72
C TYR A 13 -0.73 -24.48 -4.77
N LYS A 14 -1.26 -25.70 -4.80
CA LYS A 14 -0.90 -26.70 -5.81
C LYS A 14 -1.25 -26.25 -7.23
N ARG A 15 -2.47 -25.77 -7.44
CA ARG A 15 -2.93 -25.26 -8.74
C ARG A 15 -2.11 -24.05 -9.22
N MET A 16 -1.76 -23.14 -8.28
CA MET A 16 -0.89 -22.02 -8.62
C MET A 16 0.53 -22.47 -8.98
N ALA A 17 1.06 -23.45 -8.28
CA ALA A 17 2.36 -24.03 -8.58
C ALA A 17 2.37 -24.71 -9.98
N GLU A 18 1.33 -25.46 -10.34
CA GLU A 18 1.16 -26.07 -11.66
C GLU A 18 1.06 -25.01 -12.78
N ALA A 19 0.33 -23.92 -12.52
CA ALA A 19 0.21 -22.82 -13.48
C ALA A 19 1.57 -22.09 -13.68
N ILE A 20 2.32 -21.87 -12.60
CA ILE A 20 3.68 -21.31 -12.64
C ILE A 20 4.60 -22.24 -13.43
N ASP A 21 4.54 -23.54 -13.16
CA ASP A 21 5.36 -24.54 -13.83
C ASP A 21 5.12 -24.54 -15.36
N THR A 22 3.86 -24.51 -15.77
CA THR A 22 3.50 -24.39 -17.19
C THR A 22 4.16 -23.16 -17.84
N GLN A 23 4.19 -22.02 -17.18
CA GLN A 23 4.83 -20.82 -17.71
C GLN A 23 6.36 -20.92 -17.72
N LEU A 24 6.94 -21.52 -16.68
CA LEU A 24 8.38 -21.77 -16.62
C LEU A 24 8.84 -22.70 -17.75
N GLU A 25 8.04 -23.73 -18.08
CA GLU A 25 8.33 -24.62 -19.22
C GLU A 25 8.21 -23.89 -20.56
N GLN A 26 7.18 -23.10 -20.76
CA GLN A 26 6.93 -22.44 -22.04
C GLN A 26 7.84 -21.23 -22.31
N LYS A 27 8.17 -20.45 -21.27
CA LYS A 27 8.83 -19.15 -21.41
C LYS A 27 10.17 -19.02 -20.67
N GLY A 28 10.55 -20.02 -19.90
CA GLY A 28 11.74 -19.98 -19.04
C GLY A 28 11.66 -19.00 -17.88
N LYS A 29 10.59 -18.21 -17.81
CA LYS A 29 10.38 -17.19 -16.76
C LYS A 29 8.92 -17.13 -16.33
N ALA A 30 8.71 -16.92 -15.03
CA ALA A 30 7.39 -16.63 -14.48
C ALA A 30 7.53 -15.60 -13.33
N ALA A 31 6.50 -14.79 -13.11
CA ALA A 31 6.44 -13.82 -12.01
C ALA A 31 5.11 -13.93 -11.27
N LEU A 32 5.18 -13.99 -9.94
CA LEU A 32 4.04 -13.97 -9.04
C LEU A 32 4.02 -12.63 -8.30
N PHE A 33 3.01 -11.82 -8.56
CA PHE A 33 2.70 -10.59 -7.85
C PHE A 33 1.72 -10.88 -6.72
N TYR A 34 2.07 -10.48 -5.49
CA TYR A 34 1.29 -10.86 -4.32
C TYR A 34 1.36 -9.80 -3.22
N PRO A 35 0.31 -9.64 -2.39
CA PRO A 35 0.39 -8.85 -1.16
C PRO A 35 1.16 -9.62 -0.08
N VAL A 36 1.88 -8.89 0.77
CA VAL A 36 2.61 -9.49 1.91
C VAL A 36 1.66 -10.33 2.77
N GLY A 37 2.13 -11.48 3.22
CA GLY A 37 1.34 -12.40 4.06
C GLY A 37 0.42 -13.36 3.31
N SER A 38 0.28 -13.26 1.98
CA SER A 38 -0.63 -14.11 1.18
C SER A 38 -0.12 -15.53 0.89
N GLY A 39 0.98 -15.96 1.51
CA GLY A 39 1.46 -17.33 1.41
C GLY A 39 2.25 -17.64 0.13
N SER A 40 2.90 -16.65 -0.48
CA SER A 40 3.74 -16.85 -1.68
C SER A 40 4.80 -17.95 -1.50
N GLY A 41 5.39 -18.07 -0.32
CA GLY A 41 6.32 -19.15 -0.01
C GLY A 41 5.67 -20.54 -0.05
N ARG A 42 4.41 -20.67 0.35
CA ARG A 42 3.67 -21.94 0.26
C ARG A 42 3.46 -22.38 -1.20
N ILE A 43 3.22 -21.43 -2.10
CA ILE A 43 3.16 -21.72 -3.55
C ILE A 43 4.51 -22.25 -4.03
N VAL A 44 5.60 -21.60 -3.61
CA VAL A 44 6.97 -22.03 -3.95
C VAL A 44 7.26 -23.44 -3.39
N TRP A 45 6.91 -23.69 -2.14
CA TRP A 45 7.07 -25.02 -1.56
C TRP A 45 6.23 -26.09 -2.28
N ALA A 46 5.00 -25.76 -2.70
CA ALA A 46 4.18 -26.67 -3.51
C ALA A 46 4.88 -26.99 -4.85
N TRP A 47 5.47 -25.98 -5.50
CA TRP A 47 6.23 -26.19 -6.73
C TRP A 47 7.50 -27.04 -6.50
N ILE A 48 8.29 -26.72 -5.44
CA ILE A 48 9.51 -27.49 -5.07
C ILE A 48 9.16 -28.97 -4.80
N ASN A 49 8.05 -29.24 -4.13
CA ASN A 49 7.61 -30.60 -3.79
C ASN A 49 7.10 -31.37 -5.00
N ALA A 50 6.54 -30.68 -6.00
CA ALA A 50 6.16 -31.29 -7.26
C ALA A 50 7.38 -31.66 -8.15
N HIS A 51 8.58 -31.12 -7.84
CA HIS A 51 9.83 -31.35 -8.58
C HIS A 51 10.92 -31.93 -7.67
N PRO A 52 10.79 -33.18 -7.20
CA PRO A 52 11.68 -33.76 -6.20
C PRO A 52 13.16 -33.85 -6.63
N ASP A 53 13.42 -33.93 -7.93
CA ASP A 53 14.77 -34.05 -8.48
C ASP A 53 15.37 -32.70 -8.91
N ALA A 54 14.60 -31.62 -8.88
CA ALA A 54 15.07 -30.31 -9.34
C ALA A 54 15.95 -29.65 -8.30
N ALA A 55 17.17 -29.27 -8.66
CA ALA A 55 18.00 -28.38 -7.86
C ALA A 55 17.48 -26.94 -7.97
N VAL A 56 17.37 -26.25 -6.85
CA VAL A 56 16.78 -24.91 -6.76
C VAL A 56 17.71 -23.97 -6.00
N ILE A 57 17.92 -22.79 -6.54
CA ILE A 57 18.56 -21.67 -5.84
C ILE A 57 17.45 -20.67 -5.49
N TRP A 58 17.18 -20.47 -4.21
CA TRP A 58 16.21 -19.51 -3.71
C TRP A 58 16.95 -18.32 -3.10
N VAL A 59 16.97 -17.20 -3.82
CA VAL A 59 17.67 -15.98 -3.43
C VAL A 59 16.73 -15.07 -2.65
N VAL A 60 17.12 -14.67 -1.45
CA VAL A 60 16.42 -13.70 -0.61
C VAL A 60 17.25 -12.42 -0.43
N PRO A 61 16.62 -11.24 -0.26
CA PRO A 61 17.34 -9.97 -0.20
C PRO A 61 18.13 -9.77 1.10
N GLY A 62 17.75 -10.44 2.20
CA GLY A 62 18.40 -10.27 3.50
C GLY A 62 18.11 -11.40 4.48
N GLU A 63 18.87 -11.45 5.58
CA GLU A 63 18.73 -12.47 6.63
C GLU A 63 17.33 -12.50 7.24
N THR A 64 16.67 -11.36 7.39
CA THR A 64 15.29 -11.30 7.88
C THR A 64 14.35 -12.09 6.97
N ARG A 65 14.43 -11.91 5.66
CA ARG A 65 13.60 -12.66 4.70
C ARG A 65 13.96 -14.15 4.69
N ARG A 66 15.24 -14.46 4.82
CA ARG A 66 15.71 -15.85 4.95
C ARG A 66 15.13 -16.52 6.19
N GLY A 67 15.23 -15.85 7.35
CA GLY A 67 14.63 -16.33 8.60
C GLY A 67 13.12 -16.57 8.47
N MET A 68 12.38 -15.66 7.81
CA MET A 68 10.96 -15.84 7.53
C MET A 68 10.67 -17.11 6.73
N ARG A 69 11.45 -17.38 5.67
CA ARG A 69 11.25 -18.59 4.84
C ARG A 69 11.59 -19.86 5.59
N LEU A 70 12.59 -19.83 6.46
CA LEU A 70 12.93 -20.94 7.36
C LEU A 70 11.79 -21.21 8.36
N GLU A 71 11.27 -20.19 9.00
CA GLU A 71 10.14 -20.31 9.94
C GLU A 71 8.83 -20.73 9.23
N GLU A 72 8.60 -20.25 8.01
CA GLU A 72 7.47 -20.69 7.20
C GLU A 72 7.57 -22.19 6.88
N ALA A 73 8.73 -22.64 6.41
CA ALA A 73 8.97 -24.05 6.15
C ALA A 73 8.73 -24.91 7.40
N LYS A 74 9.30 -24.52 8.54
CA LYS A 74 9.12 -25.19 9.83
C LYS A 74 7.65 -25.27 10.24
N ARG A 75 6.89 -24.18 10.07
CA ARG A 75 5.47 -24.11 10.42
C ARG A 75 4.60 -25.05 9.60
N ILE A 76 4.95 -25.31 8.34
CA ILE A 76 4.25 -26.26 7.47
C ILE A 76 4.84 -27.68 7.55
N GLY A 77 5.77 -27.93 8.48
CA GLY A 77 6.42 -29.23 8.62
C GLY A 77 7.36 -29.60 7.47
N GLN A 78 7.84 -28.59 6.72
CA GLN A 78 8.70 -28.81 5.56
C GLN A 78 10.18 -28.72 5.96
N GLU A 79 10.90 -29.81 5.82
CA GLU A 79 12.37 -29.77 5.85
C GLU A 79 12.91 -29.23 4.53
N ILE A 80 13.97 -28.42 4.60
CA ILE A 80 14.63 -27.89 3.40
C ILE A 80 15.51 -28.99 2.79
N PRO A 81 15.16 -29.52 1.62
CA PRO A 81 15.96 -30.55 1.00
C PRO A 81 17.36 -30.03 0.62
N PRO A 82 18.42 -30.85 0.67
CA PRO A 82 19.79 -30.42 0.32
C PRO A 82 19.91 -29.82 -1.09
N ARG A 83 19.00 -30.19 -2.01
CA ARG A 83 18.91 -29.68 -3.38
C ARG A 83 18.38 -28.24 -3.45
N VAL A 84 17.82 -27.71 -2.37
CA VAL A 84 17.31 -26.33 -2.27
C VAL A 84 18.30 -25.48 -1.51
N GLN A 85 18.94 -24.57 -2.21
CA GLN A 85 19.90 -23.62 -1.62
C GLN A 85 19.17 -22.29 -1.35
N LEU A 86 18.75 -22.07 -0.11
CA LEU A 86 18.20 -20.79 0.34
C LEU A 86 19.35 -19.86 0.73
N ILE A 87 19.63 -18.87 -0.11
CA ILE A 87 20.83 -18.03 -0.01
C ILE A 87 20.46 -16.56 0.15
N HIS A 88 21.30 -15.84 0.88
CA HIS A 88 21.21 -14.40 0.98
C HIS A 88 21.87 -13.74 -0.24
N CYS A 89 21.26 -12.69 -0.77
CA CYS A 89 21.78 -12.03 -1.98
C CYS A 89 23.23 -11.50 -1.79
N GLU A 90 23.59 -11.01 -0.60
CA GLU A 90 24.92 -10.48 -0.33
C GLU A 90 26.01 -11.55 -0.33
N ASP A 91 25.66 -12.81 -0.09
CA ASP A 91 26.59 -13.94 -0.14
C ASP A 91 26.96 -14.34 -1.59
N ASN A 92 26.29 -13.76 -2.58
CA ASN A 92 26.49 -14.09 -4.00
C ASN A 92 27.69 -13.35 -4.60
N THR A 93 28.89 -13.70 -4.18
CA THR A 93 30.11 -13.33 -4.89
C THR A 93 30.22 -14.08 -6.22
N PRO A 94 31.00 -13.61 -7.22
CA PRO A 94 31.21 -14.35 -8.47
C PRO A 94 31.70 -15.79 -8.24
N GLN A 95 32.59 -15.99 -7.28
CA GLN A 95 33.08 -17.32 -6.89
C GLN A 95 31.96 -18.21 -6.37
N ARG A 96 31.11 -17.67 -5.47
CA ARG A 96 29.97 -18.41 -4.92
C ARG A 96 28.95 -18.74 -6.01
N CYS A 97 28.69 -17.82 -6.95
CA CYS A 97 27.81 -18.08 -8.09
C CYS A 97 28.34 -19.21 -8.99
N LEU A 98 29.66 -19.31 -9.21
CA LEU A 98 30.27 -20.42 -9.93
C LEU A 98 30.10 -21.77 -9.19
N GLU A 99 30.24 -21.78 -7.87
CA GLU A 99 29.98 -22.98 -7.06
C GLU A 99 28.51 -23.41 -7.15
N LEU A 100 27.58 -22.48 -7.03
CA LEU A 100 26.17 -22.73 -7.15
C LEU A 100 25.78 -23.23 -8.55
N ALA A 101 26.45 -22.76 -9.60
CA ALA A 101 26.21 -23.25 -10.95
C ALA A 101 26.59 -24.74 -11.13
N LYS A 102 27.51 -25.29 -10.33
CA LYS A 102 27.89 -26.70 -10.38
C LYS A 102 26.73 -27.65 -10.03
N ILE A 103 25.77 -27.21 -9.22
CA ILE A 103 24.56 -28.01 -8.89
C ILE A 103 23.57 -28.07 -10.06
N ARG A 104 23.81 -27.34 -11.16
CA ARG A 104 22.95 -27.25 -12.34
C ARG A 104 21.50 -26.95 -11.97
N PRO A 105 21.23 -25.76 -11.38
CA PRO A 105 19.89 -25.43 -10.90
C PRO A 105 18.87 -25.47 -12.04
N ALA A 106 17.76 -26.13 -11.80
CA ALA A 106 16.61 -26.13 -12.69
C ALA A 106 15.86 -24.79 -12.63
N CYS A 107 15.85 -24.17 -11.44
CA CYS A 107 15.18 -22.89 -11.24
C CYS A 107 15.96 -22.00 -10.26
N ILE A 108 15.98 -20.71 -10.56
CA ILE A 108 16.42 -19.64 -9.66
C ILE A 108 15.15 -18.88 -9.23
N ILE A 109 14.89 -18.84 -7.93
CA ILE A 109 13.75 -18.13 -7.35
C ILE A 109 14.26 -16.82 -6.73
N LEU A 110 13.68 -15.70 -7.14
CA LEU A 110 14.00 -14.37 -6.63
C LEU A 110 12.88 -13.90 -5.70
N ASP A 111 13.15 -13.88 -4.38
CA ASP A 111 12.18 -13.56 -3.36
C ASP A 111 12.32 -12.12 -2.87
N GLY A 112 11.79 -11.21 -3.61
CA GLY A 112 11.84 -9.78 -3.41
C GLY A 112 12.18 -9.08 -4.70
N SER A 113 11.48 -8.00 -5.01
CA SER A 113 11.59 -7.39 -6.33
C SER A 113 12.52 -6.21 -6.39
N ARG A 114 12.52 -5.38 -5.35
CA ARG A 114 13.24 -4.10 -5.37
C ARG A 114 14.74 -4.29 -5.29
N GLU A 115 15.17 -5.18 -4.42
CA GLU A 115 16.56 -5.42 -4.11
C GLU A 115 17.30 -6.06 -5.30
N PHE A 116 16.59 -6.85 -6.11
CA PHE A 116 17.19 -7.56 -7.25
C PHE A 116 17.29 -6.74 -8.53
N THR A 117 16.66 -5.59 -8.59
CA THR A 117 16.77 -4.66 -9.73
C THR A 117 17.80 -3.56 -9.47
N ALA A 118 18.14 -3.30 -8.19
CA ALA A 118 19.09 -2.28 -7.77
C ALA A 118 20.51 -2.85 -7.55
N PHE A 119 21.52 -1.99 -7.68
CA PHE A 119 22.90 -2.30 -7.28
C PHE A 119 22.96 -2.39 -5.73
N PRO A 120 23.72 -3.35 -5.13
CA PRO A 120 24.54 -4.39 -5.79
C PRO A 120 23.80 -5.69 -6.10
N CYS A 121 22.61 -5.92 -5.53
CA CYS A 121 21.91 -7.21 -5.63
C CYS A 121 21.50 -7.57 -7.07
N GLY A 122 21.10 -6.61 -7.88
CA GLY A 122 20.75 -6.85 -9.28
C GLY A 122 21.94 -7.34 -10.11
N GLU A 123 23.16 -6.90 -9.80
CA GLU A 123 24.38 -7.41 -10.45
C GLU A 123 24.67 -8.85 -10.05
N ARG A 124 24.52 -9.17 -8.77
CA ARG A 124 24.73 -10.51 -8.23
C ARG A 124 23.73 -11.53 -8.80
N VAL A 125 22.49 -11.13 -9.00
CA VAL A 125 21.48 -11.95 -9.69
C VAL A 125 21.88 -12.19 -11.15
N ARG A 126 22.37 -11.17 -11.85
CA ARG A 126 22.90 -11.32 -13.22
C ARG A 126 24.06 -12.29 -13.31
N TRP A 127 24.96 -12.33 -12.32
CA TRP A 127 26.02 -13.35 -12.27
C TRP A 127 25.44 -14.77 -12.15
N LEU A 128 24.48 -14.99 -11.25
CA LEU A 128 23.81 -16.29 -11.13
C LEU A 128 23.18 -16.73 -12.47
N GLN A 129 22.46 -15.83 -13.12
CA GLN A 129 21.85 -16.12 -14.43
C GLN A 129 22.91 -16.40 -15.50
N ARG A 130 24.00 -15.64 -15.52
CA ARG A 130 25.10 -15.83 -16.49
C ARG A 130 25.80 -17.16 -16.32
N PHE A 131 26.01 -17.61 -15.09
CA PHE A 131 26.67 -18.89 -14.80
C PHE A 131 25.71 -20.09 -14.83
N SER A 132 24.40 -19.84 -14.81
CA SER A 132 23.36 -20.87 -14.89
C SER A 132 22.32 -20.50 -15.97
N PRO A 133 22.73 -20.37 -17.26
CA PRO A 133 21.86 -19.86 -18.32
C PRO A 133 20.67 -20.79 -18.66
N GLN A 134 20.76 -22.08 -18.29
CA GLN A 134 19.70 -23.06 -18.46
C GLN A 134 18.64 -23.00 -17.35
N ALA A 135 18.92 -22.32 -16.23
CA ALA A 135 18.00 -22.24 -15.12
C ALA A 135 16.80 -21.35 -15.46
N LYS A 136 15.61 -21.84 -15.17
CA LYS A 136 14.37 -21.03 -15.24
C LYS A 136 14.38 -19.97 -14.16
N LEU A 137 13.61 -18.91 -14.34
CA LEU A 137 13.57 -17.78 -13.40
C LEU A 137 12.14 -17.59 -12.87
N LEU A 138 11.96 -17.70 -11.54
CA LEU A 138 10.72 -17.38 -10.86
C LEU A 138 10.89 -16.13 -9.99
N GLY A 139 10.12 -15.09 -10.25
CA GLY A 139 10.06 -13.88 -9.43
C GLY A 139 8.90 -13.90 -8.45
N LEU A 140 9.16 -13.62 -7.18
CA LEU A 140 8.16 -13.34 -6.16
C LEU A 140 8.17 -11.84 -5.90
N ILE A 141 7.11 -11.14 -6.30
CA ILE A 141 7.06 -9.69 -6.37
C ILE A 141 5.97 -9.19 -5.44
N ASP A 142 6.40 -8.39 -4.47
CA ASP A 142 5.51 -7.76 -3.52
C ASP A 142 4.74 -6.62 -4.20
N THR A 143 3.41 -6.72 -4.29
CA THR A 143 2.53 -5.71 -4.92
C THR A 143 2.41 -4.42 -4.12
N ASP A 144 2.91 -4.43 -2.88
CA ASP A 144 2.80 -3.29 -1.99
C ASP A 144 3.75 -2.13 -2.33
N GLN A 145 4.61 -2.29 -3.34
CA GLN A 145 5.57 -1.27 -3.75
C GLN A 145 5.47 -0.98 -5.26
N PRO A 146 4.79 0.10 -5.68
CA PRO A 146 4.56 0.41 -7.10
C PRO A 146 5.83 0.52 -7.94
N VAL A 147 6.88 1.15 -7.38
CA VAL A 147 8.19 1.27 -8.06
C VAL A 147 8.84 -0.09 -8.27
N SER A 148 8.69 -0.99 -7.30
CA SER A 148 9.19 -2.35 -7.39
C SER A 148 8.46 -3.16 -8.45
N CYS A 149 7.16 -2.97 -8.62
CA CYS A 149 6.39 -3.64 -9.66
C CYS A 149 6.87 -3.24 -11.06
N CYS A 150 7.06 -1.96 -11.34
CA CYS A 150 7.54 -1.49 -12.65
C CYS A 150 8.93 -2.04 -13.00
N LEU A 151 9.87 -2.05 -12.05
CA LEU A 151 11.21 -2.59 -12.26
C LEU A 151 11.18 -4.12 -12.44
N ALA A 152 10.34 -4.80 -11.65
CA ALA A 152 10.16 -6.23 -11.75
C ALA A 152 9.48 -6.63 -13.07
N GLU A 153 8.50 -5.87 -13.53
CA GLU A 153 7.88 -6.07 -14.85
C GLU A 153 8.92 -6.00 -15.96
N ALA A 154 9.84 -5.03 -15.92
CA ALA A 154 10.92 -4.94 -16.88
C ALA A 154 11.87 -6.17 -16.83
N MET A 155 12.20 -6.67 -15.63
CA MET A 155 13.04 -7.85 -15.45
C MET A 155 12.38 -9.13 -15.98
N PHE A 156 11.07 -9.24 -15.82
CA PHE A 156 10.26 -10.37 -16.25
C PHE A 156 9.48 -10.11 -17.55
N GLN A 157 9.95 -9.17 -18.36
CA GLN A 157 9.32 -8.88 -19.65
C GLN A 157 9.18 -10.15 -20.48
N GLY A 158 7.97 -10.41 -20.98
CA GLY A 158 7.64 -11.63 -21.74
C GLY A 158 7.43 -12.89 -20.90
N ALA A 159 7.59 -12.82 -19.55
CA ALA A 159 7.26 -13.91 -18.63
C ALA A 159 5.75 -14.17 -18.55
N GLY A 160 5.38 -15.34 -18.01
CA GLY A 160 4.04 -15.58 -17.49
C GLY A 160 3.85 -14.84 -16.16
N THR A 161 2.84 -14.00 -16.07
CA THR A 161 2.55 -13.23 -14.87
C THR A 161 1.29 -13.72 -14.17
N PHE A 162 1.38 -13.85 -12.86
CA PHE A 162 0.24 -14.16 -11.98
C PHE A 162 0.13 -13.05 -10.96
N SER A 163 -1.08 -12.59 -10.69
CA SER A 163 -1.33 -11.55 -9.71
C SER A 163 -2.42 -11.99 -8.73
N ILE A 164 -2.17 -11.76 -7.45
CA ILE A 164 -3.13 -11.96 -6.36
C ILE A 164 -3.37 -10.59 -5.75
N SER A 165 -4.59 -10.07 -5.81
CA SER A 165 -4.95 -8.82 -5.13
C SER A 165 -5.12 -9.05 -3.63
N LEU A 166 -5.04 -7.97 -2.82
CA LEU A 166 -5.33 -8.08 -1.38
C LEU A 166 -6.77 -8.53 -1.12
N ALA A 167 -7.72 -8.05 -1.93
CA ALA A 167 -9.13 -8.47 -1.85
C ALA A 167 -9.29 -9.97 -2.12
N GLU A 168 -8.61 -10.48 -3.14
CA GLU A 168 -8.61 -11.92 -3.44
C GLU A 168 -7.93 -12.73 -2.32
N ALA A 169 -6.81 -12.23 -1.77
CA ALA A 169 -6.11 -12.88 -0.67
C ALA A 169 -6.98 -12.96 0.60
N LEU A 170 -7.73 -11.91 0.92
CA LEU A 170 -8.69 -11.89 2.01
C LEU A 170 -9.88 -12.84 1.74
N ALA A 171 -10.47 -12.77 0.54
CA ALA A 171 -11.60 -13.60 0.16
C ALA A 171 -11.29 -15.09 0.20
N ARG A 172 -10.07 -15.48 -0.19
CA ARG A 172 -9.61 -16.88 -0.17
C ARG A 172 -9.04 -17.33 1.17
N GLY A 173 -8.93 -16.43 2.17
CA GLY A 173 -8.29 -16.73 3.45
C GLY A 173 -6.78 -16.95 3.36
N LEU A 174 -6.12 -16.47 2.30
CA LEU A 174 -4.66 -16.43 2.18
C LEU A 174 -4.04 -15.43 3.16
N VAL A 175 -4.75 -14.33 3.36
CA VAL A 175 -4.52 -13.34 4.42
C VAL A 175 -5.73 -13.40 5.34
N THR A 176 -5.49 -13.61 6.63
CA THR A 176 -6.60 -13.63 7.61
C THR A 176 -7.06 -12.20 7.86
N PRO A 177 -8.36 -11.90 7.77
CA PRO A 177 -8.90 -10.60 8.11
C PRO A 177 -8.68 -10.29 9.60
N PRO A 178 -8.65 -9.01 10.00
CA PRO A 178 -8.57 -8.63 11.41
C PRO A 178 -9.81 -9.11 12.18
N ALA A 179 -9.67 -9.26 13.49
CA ALA A 179 -10.81 -9.63 14.36
C ALA A 179 -11.93 -8.59 14.32
N ALA A 180 -11.56 -7.33 14.19
CA ALA A 180 -12.45 -6.20 13.95
C ALA A 180 -11.66 -5.11 13.19
N ASP A 181 -12.34 -4.39 12.29
CA ASP A 181 -11.80 -3.24 11.61
C ASP A 181 -12.69 -2.02 11.88
N THR A 182 -12.11 -1.00 12.52
CA THR A 182 -12.79 0.24 12.88
C THR A 182 -12.16 1.38 12.11
N VAL A 183 -12.89 1.95 11.17
CA VAL A 183 -12.40 3.05 10.33
C VAL A 183 -12.90 4.38 10.87
N LEU A 184 -11.97 5.29 11.20
CA LEU A 184 -12.23 6.58 11.85
C LEU A 184 -11.70 7.73 11.00
N LEU A 185 -12.32 8.90 11.11
CA LEU A 185 -11.87 10.16 10.52
C LEU A 185 -11.26 11.05 11.61
N TRP A 186 -9.95 11.33 11.54
CA TRP A 186 -9.25 12.12 12.55
C TRP A 186 -8.03 12.88 11.98
N PRO A 187 -7.93 14.19 12.20
CA PRO A 187 -9.01 15.08 12.67
C PRO A 187 -10.07 15.30 11.57
N ALA A 188 -11.35 15.22 11.94
CA ALA A 188 -12.44 15.38 10.99
C ALA A 188 -12.50 16.79 10.37
N GLU A 189 -12.08 17.80 11.12
CA GLU A 189 -12.03 19.19 10.70
C GLU A 189 -11.05 19.39 9.53
N THR A 190 -9.92 18.65 9.53
CA THR A 190 -8.93 18.72 8.44
C THR A 190 -9.54 18.24 7.12
N ALA A 191 -10.27 17.13 7.15
CA ALA A 191 -10.95 16.60 5.96
C ALA A 191 -12.02 17.55 5.41
N LEU A 192 -12.79 18.18 6.28
CA LEU A 192 -13.78 19.20 5.89
C LEU A 192 -13.09 20.46 5.33
N GLU A 193 -11.98 20.88 5.91
CA GLU A 193 -11.25 22.08 5.46
C GLU A 193 -10.66 21.89 4.06
N GLU A 194 -10.21 20.70 3.67
CA GLU A 194 -9.74 20.42 2.30
C GLU A 194 -10.83 20.76 1.27
N PHE A 195 -12.07 20.33 1.47
CA PHE A 195 -13.18 20.67 0.60
C PHE A 195 -13.54 22.16 0.66
N ARG A 196 -13.49 22.76 1.85
CA ARG A 196 -13.76 24.19 2.01
C ARG A 196 -12.76 25.05 1.26
N ILE A 197 -11.49 24.68 1.26
CA ILE A 197 -10.45 25.36 0.48
C ILE A 197 -10.74 25.27 -1.01
N GLN A 198 -11.05 24.09 -1.54
CA GLN A 198 -11.36 23.89 -2.95
C GLN A 198 -12.60 24.71 -3.37
N MET A 199 -13.66 24.71 -2.57
CA MET A 199 -14.85 25.52 -2.84
C MET A 199 -14.55 27.02 -2.85
N LYS A 200 -13.73 27.53 -1.92
CA LYS A 200 -13.28 28.93 -1.90
C LYS A 200 -12.50 29.29 -3.16
N GLN A 201 -11.69 28.39 -3.68
CA GLN A 201 -10.93 28.58 -4.91
C GLN A 201 -11.88 28.73 -6.11
N TRP A 202 -12.94 27.94 -6.19
CA TRP A 202 -13.97 28.07 -7.23
C TRP A 202 -14.75 29.38 -7.12
N ASN A 203 -15.10 29.79 -5.93
CA ASN A 203 -15.74 31.09 -5.72
C ASN A 203 -14.81 32.23 -6.20
N ALA A 204 -13.52 32.17 -5.91
CA ALA A 204 -12.52 33.14 -6.36
C ALA A 204 -12.34 33.13 -7.88
N ALA A 205 -12.53 31.99 -8.54
CA ALA A 205 -12.52 31.86 -10.00
C ALA A 205 -13.83 32.35 -10.67
N GLY A 206 -14.81 32.82 -9.89
CA GLY A 206 -16.08 33.35 -10.40
C GLY A 206 -17.18 32.29 -10.58
N VAL A 207 -17.09 31.16 -9.91
CA VAL A 207 -18.10 30.09 -9.90
C VAL A 207 -18.64 29.90 -8.47
N PRO A 208 -19.50 30.82 -7.98
CA PRO A 208 -20.01 30.77 -6.62
C PRO A 208 -20.99 29.63 -6.42
N GLY A 209 -21.09 29.15 -5.17
CA GLY A 209 -22.10 28.17 -4.75
C GLY A 209 -21.83 26.72 -5.16
N VAL A 210 -20.69 26.43 -5.79
CA VAL A 210 -20.32 25.05 -6.16
C VAL A 210 -20.17 24.20 -4.91
N GLY A 211 -21.01 23.16 -4.83
CA GLY A 211 -20.95 22.16 -3.77
C GLY A 211 -21.48 22.59 -2.40
N GLU A 212 -21.94 23.81 -2.16
CA GLU A 212 -22.35 24.31 -0.84
C GLU A 212 -23.42 23.44 -0.14
N LYS A 213 -24.45 23.06 -0.89
CA LYS A 213 -25.50 22.18 -0.36
C LYS A 213 -24.96 20.80 0.01
N VAL A 214 -24.12 20.24 -0.85
CA VAL A 214 -23.51 18.92 -0.63
C VAL A 214 -22.52 18.97 0.54
N PHE A 215 -21.73 20.03 0.64
CA PHE A 215 -20.81 20.26 1.75
C PHE A 215 -21.56 20.40 3.09
N THR A 216 -22.69 21.10 3.11
CA THR A 216 -23.54 21.20 4.31
C THR A 216 -24.05 19.82 4.74
N ASN A 217 -24.47 18.98 3.80
CA ASN A 217 -24.90 17.61 4.10
C ASN A 217 -23.71 16.76 4.61
N LEU A 218 -22.54 16.90 3.99
CA LEU A 218 -21.32 16.22 4.43
C LEU A 218 -20.93 16.60 5.87
N ARG A 219 -20.93 17.90 6.19
CA ARG A 219 -20.63 18.38 7.53
C ARG A 219 -21.60 17.77 8.57
N ARG A 220 -22.89 17.74 8.27
CA ARG A 220 -23.90 17.10 9.16
C ARG A 220 -23.67 15.59 9.31
N ALA A 221 -23.23 14.91 8.26
CA ALA A 221 -22.89 13.49 8.35
C ALA A 221 -21.67 13.27 9.24
N VAL A 222 -20.62 14.11 9.11
CA VAL A 222 -19.42 14.06 9.96
C VAL A 222 -19.77 14.32 11.43
N GLU A 223 -20.64 15.30 11.71
CA GLU A 223 -21.11 15.59 13.07
C GLU A 223 -21.77 14.37 13.74
N LYS A 224 -22.44 13.52 12.96
CA LYS A 224 -23.05 12.27 13.45
C LYS A 224 -22.04 11.17 13.74
N CYS A 225 -20.85 11.20 13.13
CA CYS A 225 -19.80 10.21 13.42
C CYS A 225 -19.28 10.33 14.87
N GLY A 226 -19.44 11.48 15.50
CA GLY A 226 -18.90 11.73 16.83
C GLY A 226 -17.37 11.83 16.88
N PRO A 227 -16.81 12.00 18.08
CA PRO A 227 -15.36 12.14 18.24
C PRO A 227 -14.63 10.82 18.03
N ALA A 228 -13.57 10.84 17.22
CA ALA A 228 -12.79 9.64 16.87
C ALA A 228 -11.96 9.08 18.05
N LEU A 229 -11.41 9.93 18.93
CA LEU A 229 -10.49 9.48 19.97
C LEU A 229 -11.11 8.55 21.03
N PRO A 230 -12.30 8.82 21.59
CA PRO A 230 -12.97 7.85 22.45
C PRO A 230 -13.20 6.50 21.78
N ARG A 231 -13.63 6.51 20.53
CA ARG A 231 -13.90 5.29 19.75
C ARG A 231 -12.63 4.51 19.43
N LEU A 232 -11.51 5.19 19.18
CA LEU A 232 -10.20 4.53 19.05
C LEU A 232 -9.87 3.74 20.32
N ARG A 233 -10.05 4.36 21.48
CA ARG A 233 -9.74 3.73 22.79
C ARG A 233 -10.69 2.56 23.12
N GLU A 234 -11.95 2.65 22.69
CA GLU A 234 -12.93 1.57 22.83
C GLU A 234 -12.64 0.39 21.93
N ALA A 235 -12.14 0.65 20.71
CA ALA A 235 -11.84 -0.37 19.71
C ALA A 235 -10.54 -1.14 20.03
N LEU A 236 -9.60 -0.53 20.76
CA LEU A 236 -8.30 -1.12 21.05
C LEU A 236 -8.29 -1.76 22.44
N PRO A 237 -7.94 -3.04 22.60
CA PRO A 237 -7.73 -3.64 23.89
C PRO A 237 -6.49 -3.07 24.58
N LYS A 238 -6.44 -3.19 25.93
CA LYS A 238 -5.21 -2.87 26.66
C LYS A 238 -4.08 -3.78 26.25
N GLY A 239 -2.87 -3.27 26.22
CA GLY A 239 -1.67 -4.02 25.84
C GLY A 239 -0.85 -3.33 24.77
N LYS A 240 -0.10 -4.13 24.02
CA LYS A 240 0.82 -3.63 23.00
C LYS A 240 0.10 -3.36 21.69
N GLN A 241 0.25 -2.16 21.18
CA GLN A 241 -0.34 -1.72 19.91
C GLN A 241 0.75 -1.44 18.88
N LEU A 242 0.56 -1.89 17.65
CA LEU A 242 1.37 -1.50 16.52
C LEU A 242 0.74 -0.27 15.86
N VAL A 243 1.50 0.82 15.72
CA VAL A 243 1.05 2.04 15.04
C VAL A 243 1.86 2.21 13.76
N LEU A 244 1.24 1.92 12.63
CA LEU A 244 1.81 2.13 11.31
C LEU A 244 1.37 3.49 10.77
N CYS A 245 2.33 4.37 10.55
CA CYS A 245 2.10 5.68 9.95
C CYS A 245 2.42 5.65 8.46
N GLU A 246 1.61 6.31 7.64
CA GLU A 246 1.80 6.35 6.20
C GLU A 246 3.09 7.07 5.82
N ASP A 247 3.41 8.15 6.55
CA ASP A 247 4.59 8.99 6.33
C ASP A 247 5.08 9.63 7.64
N ALA A 248 6.15 10.40 7.53
CA ALA A 248 6.74 11.12 8.66
C ALA A 248 5.80 12.19 9.26
N ALA A 249 4.90 12.77 8.48
CA ALA A 249 3.92 13.75 8.97
C ALA A 249 2.84 13.05 9.84
N ALA A 250 2.35 11.89 9.40
CA ALA A 250 1.46 11.05 10.20
C ALA A 250 2.13 10.60 11.50
N MET A 251 3.40 10.17 11.44
CA MET A 251 4.16 9.77 12.64
C MET A 251 4.34 10.93 13.62
N ARG A 252 4.67 12.12 13.14
CA ARG A 252 4.78 13.33 13.98
C ARG A 252 3.44 13.64 14.65
N ARG A 253 2.34 13.61 13.91
CA ARG A 253 0.98 13.83 14.46
C ARG A 253 0.65 12.84 15.57
N VAL A 254 0.98 11.56 15.39
CA VAL A 254 0.79 10.54 16.43
C VAL A 254 1.64 10.85 17.67
N THR A 255 2.92 11.12 17.48
CA THR A 255 3.85 11.34 18.59
C THR A 255 3.52 12.59 19.40
N GLU A 256 3.01 13.64 18.76
CA GLU A 256 2.53 14.86 19.43
C GLU A 256 1.20 14.68 20.17
N ASN A 257 0.45 13.61 19.86
CA ASN A 257 -0.88 13.35 20.41
C ASN A 257 -1.00 11.99 21.13
N LEU A 258 0.10 11.39 21.56
CA LEU A 258 0.11 10.04 22.16
C LEU A 258 -0.86 9.88 23.32
N GLU A 259 -0.82 10.81 24.27
CA GLU A 259 -1.70 10.82 25.43
C GLU A 259 -3.17 10.96 25.04
N ALA A 260 -3.47 11.83 24.08
CA ALA A 260 -4.83 12.02 23.58
C ALA A 260 -5.34 10.76 22.84
N LEU A 261 -4.48 10.08 22.10
CA LEU A 261 -4.82 8.88 21.32
C LEU A 261 -5.00 7.66 22.23
N PHE A 262 -4.05 7.39 23.11
CA PHE A 262 -3.94 6.11 23.82
C PHE A 262 -4.13 6.22 25.34
N GLY A 263 -4.10 7.41 25.90
CA GLY A 263 -4.24 7.68 27.33
C GLY A 263 -2.97 8.19 28.01
N PRO A 264 -3.07 8.70 29.27
CA PRO A 264 -1.99 9.42 29.93
C PRO A 264 -0.78 8.54 30.30
N ASP A 265 -0.99 7.24 30.51
CA ASP A 265 0.07 6.32 30.94
C ASP A 265 0.65 5.50 29.77
N THR A 266 0.60 6.04 28.55
CA THR A 266 1.06 5.33 27.35
C THR A 266 2.57 5.36 27.22
N GLU A 267 3.20 4.21 27.19
CA GLU A 267 4.61 4.04 26.86
C GLU A 267 4.80 3.91 25.35
N ALA A 268 5.65 4.74 24.74
CA ALA A 268 5.87 4.72 23.29
C ALA A 268 7.32 4.34 22.93
N THR A 269 7.47 3.36 22.05
CA THR A 269 8.70 3.07 21.32
C THR A 269 8.56 3.59 19.90
N ILE A 270 9.41 4.55 19.49
CA ILE A 270 9.31 5.23 18.21
C ILE A 270 10.51 4.85 17.34
N LEU A 271 10.25 4.20 16.21
CA LEU A 271 11.26 3.85 15.22
C LEU A 271 11.40 4.99 14.19
N LYS A 272 12.22 6.02 14.52
CA LYS A 272 12.33 7.26 13.74
C LYS A 272 13.04 7.06 12.40
N ASP A 273 14.05 6.19 12.38
CA ASP A 273 14.92 5.97 11.22
C ASP A 273 14.43 4.83 10.30
N GLY A 274 13.19 4.40 10.50
CA GLY A 274 12.56 3.31 9.78
C GLY A 274 12.40 2.04 10.63
N TRP A 275 12.09 0.94 9.96
CA TRP A 275 11.84 -0.33 10.63
C TRP A 275 13.11 -0.96 11.20
N ASP A 276 13.15 -1.16 12.50
CA ASP A 276 14.15 -1.93 13.22
C ASP A 276 13.52 -3.25 13.71
N GLN A 277 13.87 -4.34 13.04
CA GLN A 277 13.32 -5.67 13.33
C GLN A 277 13.69 -6.17 14.74
N GLU A 278 14.90 -5.92 15.19
CA GLU A 278 15.37 -6.39 16.49
C GLU A 278 14.62 -5.64 17.61
N MET A 279 14.49 -4.34 17.49
CA MET A 279 13.75 -3.50 18.43
C MET A 279 12.27 -3.87 18.44
N ALA A 280 11.66 -4.12 17.28
CA ALA A 280 10.26 -4.53 17.18
C ALA A 280 10.00 -5.90 17.84
N VAL A 281 10.89 -6.86 17.63
CA VAL A 281 10.81 -8.19 18.27
C VAL A 281 11.02 -8.09 19.79
N ARG A 282 11.99 -7.31 20.24
CA ARG A 282 12.18 -7.04 21.67
C ARG A 282 10.96 -6.38 22.31
N PHE A 283 10.38 -5.39 21.63
CA PHE A 283 9.12 -4.76 22.07
C PHE A 283 8.01 -5.81 22.18
N ALA A 284 7.81 -6.63 21.16
CA ALA A 284 6.79 -7.65 21.15
C ALA A 284 6.99 -8.71 22.26
N ALA A 285 8.22 -9.11 22.53
CA ALA A 285 8.58 -10.11 23.54
C ALA A 285 8.54 -9.59 25.00
N SER A 286 8.63 -8.26 25.20
CA SER A 286 8.61 -7.68 26.56
C SER A 286 7.26 -7.92 27.27
N PRO A 287 7.18 -7.96 28.60
CA PRO A 287 5.90 -8.06 29.30
C PRO A 287 5.02 -6.83 29.02
N ALA A 288 3.73 -7.08 28.75
CA ALA A 288 2.77 -5.99 28.59
C ALA A 288 2.47 -5.29 29.92
N ARG A 289 2.60 -3.97 29.96
CA ARG A 289 2.30 -3.13 31.12
C ARG A 289 1.46 -1.94 30.65
N GLY A 290 0.17 -1.97 30.96
CA GLY A 290 -0.72 -0.89 30.51
C GLY A 290 -0.88 -0.85 28.98
N VAL A 291 -0.90 0.36 28.43
CA VAL A 291 -0.90 0.60 26.97
C VAL A 291 0.51 0.93 26.52
N GLN A 292 1.05 0.12 25.65
CA GLN A 292 2.36 0.29 25.03
C GLN A 292 2.23 0.37 23.53
N VAL A 293 2.88 1.34 22.88
CA VAL A 293 2.76 1.54 21.44
C VAL A 293 4.12 1.46 20.76
N LEU A 294 4.20 0.72 19.67
CA LEU A 294 5.32 0.72 18.73
C LEU A 294 4.94 1.55 17.51
N VAL A 295 5.54 2.72 17.36
CA VAL A 295 5.21 3.66 16.29
C VAL A 295 6.30 3.63 15.22
N THR A 296 5.90 3.46 13.96
CA THR A 296 6.83 3.48 12.82
C THR A 296 6.16 3.97 11.55
N VAL A 297 6.95 4.41 10.57
CA VAL A 297 6.49 4.63 9.21
C VAL A 297 6.39 3.29 8.50
N SER A 298 5.32 3.10 7.71
CA SER A 298 5.00 1.83 7.04
C SER A 298 5.95 1.50 5.88
N THR A 299 7.22 1.26 6.18
CA THR A 299 8.24 0.90 5.17
C THR A 299 9.00 -0.41 5.42
N PRO A 300 8.57 -1.34 6.27
CA PRO A 300 9.38 -2.52 6.54
C PRO A 300 9.50 -3.41 5.30
N SER A 301 10.73 -3.75 4.95
CA SER A 301 11.06 -4.64 3.82
C SER A 301 11.05 -6.13 4.18
N GLY A 302 11.14 -6.46 5.44
CA GLY A 302 11.06 -7.85 5.92
C GLY A 302 10.12 -7.92 7.12
N LEU A 303 9.12 -8.79 7.07
CA LEU A 303 8.11 -8.87 8.13
C LEU A 303 8.23 -10.19 8.89
N VAL A 304 8.62 -10.08 10.15
CA VAL A 304 8.49 -11.18 11.11
C VAL A 304 7.28 -10.88 11.99
N ARG A 305 6.38 -11.84 12.11
CA ARG A 305 5.19 -11.71 12.96
C ARG A 305 5.58 -11.30 14.38
N LEU A 306 4.96 -10.26 14.89
CA LEU A 306 5.14 -9.76 16.23
C LEU A 306 4.15 -10.48 17.17
N ALA A 307 4.63 -11.47 17.88
CA ALA A 307 3.78 -12.17 18.84
C ALA A 307 3.39 -11.25 20.01
N GLY A 308 2.15 -11.37 20.49
CA GLY A 308 1.68 -10.63 21.67
C GLY A 308 1.22 -9.19 21.40
N MET A 309 1.07 -8.79 20.14
CA MET A 309 0.39 -7.53 19.81
C MET A 309 -1.10 -7.65 20.09
N ALA A 310 -1.65 -6.67 20.81
CA ALA A 310 -3.06 -6.64 21.18
C ALA A 310 -3.94 -5.97 20.12
N GLY A 311 -3.36 -5.09 19.29
CA GLY A 311 -4.06 -4.41 18.21
C GLY A 311 -3.11 -3.68 17.27
N ALA A 312 -3.65 -3.14 16.17
CA ALA A 312 -2.93 -2.32 15.24
C ALA A 312 -3.71 -1.04 14.89
N VAL A 313 -2.97 0.04 14.67
CA VAL A 313 -3.51 1.33 14.23
C VAL A 313 -2.81 1.74 12.95
N LEU A 314 -3.56 1.98 11.89
CA LEU A 314 -3.07 2.57 10.66
C LEU A 314 -3.36 4.07 10.67
N VAL A 315 -2.34 4.90 10.54
CA VAL A 315 -2.51 6.36 10.52
C VAL A 315 -2.20 6.86 9.12
N ARG A 316 -3.24 7.30 8.42
CA ARG A 316 -3.19 7.65 7.02
C ARG A 316 -3.24 9.17 6.83
N SER A 317 -2.30 9.69 6.06
CA SER A 317 -2.18 11.11 5.72
C SER A 317 -2.67 11.42 4.30
N THR A 318 -2.68 10.42 3.39
CA THR A 318 -3.09 10.57 2.00
C THR A 318 -4.32 9.74 1.67
N GLY A 319 -4.95 10.01 0.55
CA GLY A 319 -6.05 9.20 0.01
C GLY A 319 -5.59 8.15 -1.00
N LEU A 320 -4.30 7.82 -1.05
CA LEU A 320 -3.77 6.88 -2.03
C LEU A 320 -4.17 5.44 -1.67
N GLU A 321 -4.90 4.80 -2.57
CA GLU A 321 -5.40 3.44 -2.41
C GLU A 321 -4.26 2.41 -2.22
N GLN A 322 -3.19 2.53 -2.99
CA GLN A 322 -2.03 1.64 -2.87
C GLN A 322 -1.39 1.69 -1.48
N ASN A 323 -1.31 2.88 -0.87
CA ASN A 323 -0.80 3.03 0.49
C ASN A 323 -1.70 2.35 1.51
N HIS A 324 -3.02 2.45 1.34
CA HIS A 324 -3.99 1.75 2.17
C HIS A 324 -3.75 0.24 2.13
N ARG A 325 -3.80 -0.35 0.95
CA ARG A 325 -3.61 -1.80 0.76
C ARG A 325 -2.29 -2.28 1.32
N ARG A 326 -1.21 -1.53 1.09
CA ARG A 326 0.11 -1.83 1.62
C ARG A 326 0.14 -1.83 3.15
N MET A 327 -0.36 -0.78 3.78
CA MET A 327 -0.37 -0.65 5.23
C MET A 327 -1.22 -1.74 5.88
N LEU A 328 -2.40 -2.01 5.32
CA LEU A 328 -3.30 -3.05 5.79
C LEU A 328 -2.66 -4.44 5.69
N ALA A 329 -2.13 -4.82 4.53
CA ALA A 329 -1.45 -6.10 4.35
C ALA A 329 -0.30 -6.29 5.36
N ARG A 330 0.46 -5.23 5.63
CA ARG A 330 1.55 -5.26 6.60
C ARG A 330 1.08 -5.38 8.04
N ALA A 331 0.05 -4.63 8.43
CA ALA A 331 -0.53 -4.74 9.77
C ALA A 331 -1.01 -6.17 10.03
N LEU A 332 -1.71 -6.77 9.08
CA LEU A 332 -2.20 -8.15 9.17
C LEU A 332 -1.05 -9.15 9.24
N ALA A 333 -0.01 -8.97 8.45
CA ALA A 333 1.17 -9.84 8.46
C ALA A 333 1.96 -9.75 9.79
N LEU A 334 2.05 -8.54 10.39
CA LEU A 334 2.80 -8.30 11.62
C LEU A 334 2.04 -8.74 12.87
N CYS A 335 0.76 -8.36 12.99
CA CYS A 335 -0.03 -8.60 14.20
C CYS A 335 -0.76 -9.94 14.20
N GLY A 336 -1.06 -10.49 13.00
CA GLY A 336 -1.79 -11.77 12.85
C GLY A 336 -3.28 -11.67 13.14
N ASP A 337 -3.89 -12.83 13.29
CA ASP A 337 -5.31 -13.09 13.03
C ASP A 337 -6.28 -12.67 14.15
N THR A 338 -5.78 -12.27 15.32
CA THR A 338 -6.62 -12.01 16.49
C THR A 338 -6.64 -10.56 16.95
N ALA A 339 -5.81 -9.71 16.32
CA ALA A 339 -5.69 -8.31 16.69
C ALA A 339 -6.77 -7.47 15.99
N PRO A 340 -7.55 -6.64 16.72
CA PRO A 340 -8.38 -5.63 16.10
C PRO A 340 -7.52 -4.59 15.39
N LEU A 341 -8.07 -4.04 14.31
CA LEU A 341 -7.46 -2.99 13.52
C LEU A 341 -8.26 -1.70 13.67
N VAL A 342 -7.56 -0.58 13.75
CA VAL A 342 -8.18 0.75 13.66
C VAL A 342 -7.48 1.56 12.58
N GLU A 343 -8.26 2.11 11.66
CA GLU A 343 -7.77 3.02 10.64
C GLU A 343 -8.10 4.47 11.00
N LEU A 344 -7.08 5.30 11.25
CA LEU A 344 -7.21 6.74 11.43
C LEU A 344 -6.95 7.46 10.12
N ASN A 345 -7.99 7.94 9.46
CA ASN A 345 -7.92 8.64 8.19
C ASN A 345 -8.06 10.15 8.39
N VAL A 346 -7.22 10.94 7.75
CA VAL A 346 -7.31 12.41 7.76
C VAL A 346 -8.15 12.94 6.58
N SER A 347 -8.57 12.08 5.66
CA SER A 347 -9.31 12.46 4.47
C SER A 347 -10.49 11.54 4.16
N PHE A 348 -11.48 12.05 3.45
CA PHE A 348 -12.59 11.23 2.95
C PHE A 348 -12.15 10.23 1.87
N ALA A 349 -11.06 10.49 1.18
CA ALA A 349 -10.48 9.51 0.26
C ALA A 349 -10.00 8.27 1.00
N GLY A 350 -9.51 8.41 2.23
CA GLY A 350 -9.16 7.28 3.10
C GLY A 350 -10.37 6.41 3.44
N LEU A 351 -11.48 7.00 3.86
CA LEU A 351 -12.72 6.25 4.11
C LEU A 351 -13.21 5.52 2.85
N ARG A 352 -13.13 6.17 1.69
CA ARG A 352 -13.51 5.57 0.42
C ARG A 352 -12.67 4.34 0.07
N ASN A 353 -11.37 4.41 0.31
CA ASN A 353 -10.48 3.27 0.01
C ASN A 353 -10.81 2.05 0.86
N ALA A 354 -11.22 2.23 2.12
CA ALA A 354 -11.70 1.15 2.97
C ALA A 354 -12.99 0.54 2.41
N GLU A 355 -13.98 1.36 2.01
CA GLU A 355 -15.21 0.90 1.37
C GLU A 355 -14.95 0.17 0.05
N ASP A 356 -14.06 0.71 -0.79
CA ASP A 356 -13.73 0.12 -2.10
C ASP A 356 -13.09 -1.27 -1.93
N LEU A 357 -12.23 -1.48 -0.92
CA LEU A 357 -11.64 -2.78 -0.60
C LEU A 357 -12.70 -3.79 -0.13
N VAL A 358 -13.64 -3.36 0.71
CA VAL A 358 -14.76 -4.21 1.15
C VAL A 358 -15.57 -4.67 -0.07
N GLN A 359 -15.98 -3.75 -0.94
CA GLN A 359 -16.73 -4.07 -2.15
C GLN A 359 -15.95 -4.98 -3.12
N GLU A 360 -14.66 -4.78 -3.26
CA GLU A 360 -13.82 -5.65 -4.07
C GLU A 360 -13.74 -7.06 -3.47
N THR A 361 -13.56 -7.17 -2.14
CA THR A 361 -13.52 -8.46 -1.43
C THR A 361 -14.84 -9.22 -1.59
N GLU A 362 -15.97 -8.55 -1.45
CA GLU A 362 -17.30 -9.14 -1.67
C GLU A 362 -17.50 -9.60 -3.12
N ARG A 363 -17.03 -8.82 -4.10
CA ARG A 363 -17.13 -9.16 -5.53
C ARG A 363 -16.38 -10.45 -5.87
N VAL A 364 -15.28 -10.73 -5.19
CA VAL A 364 -14.51 -11.97 -5.38
C VAL A 364 -14.95 -13.10 -4.46
N GLY A 365 -16.09 -12.95 -3.76
CA GLY A 365 -16.73 -13.99 -2.96
C GLY A 365 -16.28 -14.06 -1.50
N GLY A 366 -15.57 -13.06 -1.01
CA GLY A 366 -15.19 -12.96 0.40
C GLY A 366 -16.23 -12.22 1.25
N THR A 367 -16.04 -12.28 2.56
CA THR A 367 -16.75 -11.43 3.51
C THR A 367 -15.91 -10.20 3.80
N GLY A 368 -16.40 -9.02 3.41
CA GLY A 368 -15.78 -7.77 3.78
C GLY A 368 -16.00 -7.44 5.27
N PHE A 369 -15.23 -6.48 5.80
CA PHE A 369 -15.55 -5.86 7.09
C PHE A 369 -16.23 -4.53 6.81
N PRO A 370 -17.56 -4.48 6.95
CA PRO A 370 -18.33 -3.32 6.51
C PRO A 370 -17.95 -2.09 7.34
N LEU A 371 -17.79 -0.98 6.63
CA LEU A 371 -17.63 0.32 7.26
C LEU A 371 -18.89 0.66 8.08
N GLU A 372 -18.71 1.22 9.27
CA GLU A 372 -19.83 1.61 10.12
C GLU A 372 -20.74 2.65 9.45
N GLU A 373 -22.06 2.54 9.69
CA GLU A 373 -23.09 3.38 9.05
C GLU A 373 -22.81 4.89 9.06
N PRO A 374 -22.37 5.51 10.18
CA PRO A 374 -22.08 6.94 10.20
C PRO A 374 -21.01 7.35 9.18
N TYR A 375 -19.97 6.53 9.00
CA TYR A 375 -18.90 6.81 8.04
C TYR A 375 -19.34 6.51 6.59
N GLN A 376 -20.15 5.48 6.36
CA GLN A 376 -20.79 5.24 5.06
C GLN A 376 -21.63 6.44 4.63
N ALA A 377 -22.37 7.05 5.56
CA ALA A 377 -23.16 8.26 5.30
C ALA A 377 -22.30 9.47 4.89
N CYS A 378 -21.01 9.51 5.28
CA CYS A 378 -20.06 10.55 4.84
C CYS A 378 -19.54 10.32 3.42
N ILE A 379 -19.35 9.07 3.00
CA ILE A 379 -18.70 8.74 1.74
C ILE A 379 -19.51 9.24 0.53
N ARG A 380 -20.81 9.02 0.53
CA ARG A 380 -21.68 9.44 -0.58
C ARG A 380 -21.65 10.95 -0.85
N PRO A 381 -21.89 11.85 0.12
CA PRO A 381 -21.80 13.29 -0.10
C PRO A 381 -20.35 13.73 -0.40
N ALA A 382 -19.32 13.11 0.19
CA ALA A 382 -17.92 13.40 -0.14
C ALA A 382 -17.60 13.04 -1.60
N ARG A 383 -18.01 11.87 -2.09
CA ARG A 383 -17.89 11.48 -3.51
C ARG A 383 -18.64 12.44 -4.44
N GLN A 384 -19.85 12.85 -4.05
CA GLN A 384 -20.64 13.79 -4.83
C GLN A 384 -19.96 15.16 -4.92
N LEU A 385 -19.45 15.66 -3.80
CA LEU A 385 -18.71 16.93 -3.76
C LEU A 385 -17.45 16.87 -4.60
N GLN A 386 -16.65 15.81 -4.46
CA GLN A 386 -15.45 15.62 -5.25
C GLN A 386 -15.74 15.62 -6.76
N ARG A 387 -16.77 14.87 -7.20
CA ARG A 387 -17.19 14.85 -8.61
C ARG A 387 -17.58 16.23 -9.13
N GLN A 388 -18.24 17.03 -8.32
CA GLN A 388 -18.60 18.39 -8.71
C GLN A 388 -17.35 19.27 -8.88
N LEU A 389 -16.40 19.17 -7.98
CA LEU A 389 -15.13 19.92 -8.04
C LEU A 389 -14.28 19.44 -9.22
N ASP A 390 -14.21 18.15 -9.47
CA ASP A 390 -13.49 17.59 -10.63
C ASP A 390 -14.13 18.01 -11.94
N ALA A 391 -15.47 17.99 -12.04
CA ALA A 391 -16.16 18.46 -13.24
C ALA A 391 -15.89 19.95 -13.54
N GLN A 392 -15.84 20.77 -12.50
CA GLN A 392 -15.47 22.18 -12.66
C GLN A 392 -14.01 22.35 -13.12
N TRP A 393 -13.10 21.54 -12.55
CA TRP A 393 -11.70 21.54 -12.98
C TRP A 393 -11.57 21.15 -14.46
N GLU A 394 -12.31 20.12 -14.92
CA GLU A 394 -12.31 19.72 -16.34
C GLU A 394 -12.87 20.80 -17.27
N GLN A 395 -13.93 21.50 -16.85
CA GLN A 395 -14.46 22.63 -17.62
C GLN A 395 -13.43 23.77 -17.74
N ALA A 396 -12.75 24.10 -16.64
CA ALA A 396 -11.68 25.10 -16.63
C ALA A 396 -10.49 24.67 -17.50
N PHE A 397 -10.11 23.39 -17.42
CA PHE A 397 -9.03 22.85 -18.23
C PHE A 397 -9.38 22.85 -19.73
N ALA A 398 -10.63 22.56 -20.11
CA ALA A 398 -11.08 22.66 -21.49
C ALA A 398 -10.95 24.09 -22.03
N ALA A 399 -11.36 25.09 -21.26
CA ALA A 399 -11.18 26.50 -21.62
C ALA A 399 -9.68 26.89 -21.74
N ALA A 400 -8.83 26.38 -20.83
CA ALA A 400 -7.39 26.59 -20.91
C ALA A 400 -6.79 25.96 -22.18
N LYS A 401 -7.26 24.78 -22.57
CA LYS A 401 -6.83 24.08 -23.79
C LYS A 401 -7.18 24.90 -25.05
N GLU A 402 -8.36 25.49 -25.09
CA GLU A 402 -8.77 26.36 -26.20
C GLU A 402 -7.88 27.60 -26.29
N ALA A 403 -7.56 28.26 -25.17
CA ALA A 403 -6.63 29.37 -25.11
C ALA A 403 -5.21 28.99 -25.53
N ALA A 404 -4.74 27.81 -25.09
CA ALA A 404 -3.43 27.31 -25.51
C ALA A 404 -3.35 27.07 -27.02
N ALA A 405 -4.41 26.54 -27.64
CA ALA A 405 -4.48 26.33 -29.08
C ALA A 405 -4.41 27.63 -29.88
N LYS A 406 -4.79 28.76 -29.29
CA LYS A 406 -4.63 30.12 -29.86
C LYS A 406 -3.26 30.76 -29.57
N GLY A 407 -2.41 30.08 -28.77
CA GLY A 407 -1.12 30.63 -28.35
C GLY A 407 -1.18 31.66 -27.21
N GLU A 408 -2.33 31.85 -26.60
CA GLU A 408 -2.59 33.00 -25.69
C GLU A 408 -2.46 32.63 -24.19
N ILE A 409 -2.29 31.36 -23.85
CA ILE A 409 -2.48 30.86 -22.47
C ILE A 409 -1.60 31.56 -21.41
N ASN A 410 -0.39 31.96 -21.76
CA ASN A 410 0.52 32.65 -20.84
C ASN A 410 0.37 34.17 -20.84
N GLU A 411 -0.34 34.72 -21.84
CA GLU A 411 -0.56 36.15 -22.03
C GLU A 411 -1.92 36.61 -21.49
N LEU A 412 -2.76 35.69 -21.08
CA LEU A 412 -4.10 35.99 -20.56
C LEU A 412 -4.01 36.88 -19.32
N PRO A 413 -4.64 38.07 -19.33
CA PRO A 413 -4.69 38.91 -18.15
C PRO A 413 -5.50 38.23 -17.04
N ARG A 414 -5.16 38.49 -15.76
CA ARG A 414 -5.85 37.94 -14.59
C ARG A 414 -7.37 38.16 -14.66
N GLY A 415 -7.83 39.25 -15.26
CA GLY A 415 -9.26 39.55 -15.41
C GLY A 415 -9.95 38.85 -16.57
N PHE A 416 -9.23 38.04 -17.36
CA PHE A 416 -9.80 37.41 -18.54
C PHE A 416 -10.93 36.44 -18.15
N THR A 417 -12.06 36.60 -18.83
CA THR A 417 -13.26 35.79 -18.67
C THR A 417 -13.66 35.20 -20.02
N THR A 418 -13.96 33.92 -20.07
CA THR A 418 -14.43 33.26 -21.30
C THR A 418 -15.83 33.76 -21.68
N GLU A 419 -16.29 33.46 -22.89
CA GLU A 419 -17.66 33.78 -23.34
C GLU A 419 -18.73 33.18 -22.46
N ALA A 420 -18.45 32.02 -21.83
CA ALA A 420 -19.32 31.37 -20.86
C ALA A 420 -19.30 32.03 -19.46
N GLY A 421 -18.59 33.13 -19.27
CA GLY A 421 -18.49 33.86 -18.00
C GLY A 421 -17.51 33.25 -16.99
N PHE A 422 -16.68 32.28 -17.40
CA PHE A 422 -15.68 31.68 -16.51
C PHE A 422 -14.41 32.52 -16.47
N GLY A 423 -13.95 32.88 -15.25
CA GLY A 423 -12.75 33.69 -15.02
C GLY A 423 -11.44 32.92 -15.22
N LEU A 424 -11.12 32.55 -16.46
CA LEU A 424 -9.99 31.71 -16.82
C LEU A 424 -8.65 32.31 -16.34
N GLY A 425 -8.45 33.61 -16.48
CA GLY A 425 -7.22 34.28 -16.03
C GLY A 425 -6.98 34.12 -14.53
N ARG A 426 -8.03 34.27 -13.69
CA ARG A 426 -7.94 34.04 -12.23
C ARG A 426 -7.69 32.60 -11.91
N TRP A 427 -8.31 31.69 -12.64
CA TRP A 427 -8.12 30.25 -12.43
C TRP A 427 -6.68 29.81 -12.73
N LEU A 428 -6.11 30.24 -13.84
CA LEU A 428 -4.71 29.96 -14.21
C LEU A 428 -3.73 30.51 -13.19
N GLU A 429 -3.93 31.74 -12.76
CA GLU A 429 -3.13 32.34 -11.70
C GLU A 429 -3.20 31.54 -10.39
N LEU A 430 -4.39 31.09 -10.03
CA LEU A 430 -4.59 30.25 -8.87
C LEU A 430 -3.85 28.90 -8.98
N GLN A 431 -3.86 28.24 -10.15
CA GLN A 431 -3.11 26.99 -10.36
C GLN A 431 -1.60 27.23 -10.18
N ARG A 432 -1.06 28.35 -10.68
CA ARG A 432 0.34 28.75 -10.48
C ARG A 432 0.68 28.93 -9.01
N GLN A 433 -0.16 29.66 -8.27
CA GLN A 433 0.02 29.90 -6.84
C GLN A 433 -0.05 28.62 -6.00
N ILE A 434 -0.94 27.67 -6.34
CA ILE A 434 -1.01 26.35 -5.69
C ILE A 434 0.24 25.55 -5.98
N GLN A 435 0.69 25.52 -7.21
CA GLN A 435 1.90 24.79 -7.61
C GLN A 435 3.17 25.36 -6.95
N ALA A 436 3.22 26.69 -6.78
CA ALA A 436 4.30 27.37 -6.06
C ALA A 436 4.22 27.24 -4.53
N GLY A 437 3.13 26.67 -3.98
CA GLY A 437 2.91 26.59 -2.53
C GLY A 437 2.48 27.89 -1.86
N GLU A 438 2.16 28.92 -2.63
CA GLU A 438 1.75 30.25 -2.14
C GLU A 438 0.29 30.30 -1.66
N LYS A 439 -0.52 29.40 -2.20
CA LYS A 439 -1.94 29.26 -1.83
C LYS A 439 -2.24 27.84 -1.36
N PRO A 440 -3.09 27.69 -0.33
CA PRO A 440 -3.56 26.39 0.06
C PRO A 440 -4.41 25.77 -1.04
N GLY A 441 -4.16 24.51 -1.34
CA GLY A 441 -4.84 23.74 -2.37
C GLY A 441 -3.94 22.56 -2.80
N ARG A 442 -4.49 21.69 -3.62
CA ARG A 442 -3.75 20.57 -4.14
C ARG A 442 -3.98 20.42 -5.64
N LEU A 443 -2.91 20.46 -6.41
CA LEU A 443 -2.85 19.95 -7.77
C LEU A 443 -2.40 18.50 -7.70
N THR A 444 -3.13 17.59 -8.34
CA THR A 444 -2.63 16.21 -8.50
C THR A 444 -1.47 16.22 -9.49
N ALA A 445 -0.56 15.23 -9.39
CA ALA A 445 0.55 15.11 -10.35
C ALA A 445 0.05 15.00 -11.81
N GLU A 446 -1.10 14.35 -12.02
CA GLU A 446 -1.76 14.25 -13.32
C GLU A 446 -2.26 15.61 -13.81
N GLN A 447 -2.94 16.37 -12.95
CA GLN A 447 -3.42 17.71 -13.27
C GLN A 447 -2.27 18.66 -13.61
N ALA A 448 -1.19 18.66 -12.81
CA ALA A 448 0.01 19.43 -13.09
C ALA A 448 0.63 19.06 -14.44
N ALA A 449 0.82 17.77 -14.71
CA ALA A 449 1.37 17.29 -15.98
C ALA A 449 0.47 17.63 -17.18
N ARG A 450 -0.85 17.61 -17.02
CA ARG A 450 -1.79 18.02 -18.07
C ARG A 450 -1.68 19.53 -18.38
N LEU A 451 -1.52 20.39 -17.35
CA LEU A 451 -1.32 21.81 -17.52
C LEU A 451 0.06 22.14 -18.16
N GLU A 452 1.10 21.41 -17.78
CA GLU A 452 2.44 21.51 -18.39
C GLU A 452 2.41 21.19 -19.89
N LYS A 453 1.66 20.16 -20.29
CA LYS A 453 1.47 19.81 -21.71
C LYS A 453 0.77 20.89 -22.52
N LEU A 454 0.00 21.79 -21.88
CA LEU A 454 -0.58 22.97 -22.54
C LEU A 454 0.42 24.11 -22.67
N GLY A 455 1.64 23.98 -22.16
CA GLY A 455 2.66 25.02 -22.21
C GLY A 455 2.49 26.10 -21.14
N ILE A 456 1.81 25.82 -20.02
CA ILE A 456 1.68 26.78 -18.93
C ILE A 456 3.03 27.02 -18.27
N ALA A 457 3.45 28.28 -18.22
CA ALA A 457 4.61 28.71 -17.45
C ALA A 457 4.24 28.79 -15.97
N TRP A 458 4.92 28.01 -15.11
CA TRP A 458 4.70 28.01 -13.67
C TRP A 458 5.35 29.21 -12.95
N LYS A 459 6.40 29.77 -13.53
CA LYS A 459 7.05 30.99 -13.05
C LYS A 459 6.78 32.12 -14.07
N GLN A 460 6.14 33.14 -13.65
CA GLN A 460 6.18 34.47 -14.29
C GLN A 460 6.97 35.41 -13.40
#